data_d48bd517f50699c976913b2783ef9385
#
_entry.id   d48bd517f50699c976913b2783ef9385
#
_cell.length_a   1.000
_cell.length_b   1.000
_cell.length_c   1.000
_cell.angle_alpha   90.00
_cell.angle_beta   90.00
_cell.angle_gamma   90.00
#
_symmetry.space_group_name_H-M   'P 1'
#
loop_
_entity.id
_entity.type
_entity.pdbx_description
1 polymer ?
#
loop_
_entity_poly.entity_id
_entity_poly.type
_entity_poly.pdbx_seq_one_letter_code
_entity_poly.pdbx_strand_id
1 'polypeptide(L)'
;VEAGGPKNSKLHAAPLTNGAKLGILHGAAAYVCQNNEGQINETASISAGLDYPGVSPIHCFLKDTKRARYTSATDEDALNAYKLVTKLEKINPSLEPSHAFAEAIKIAPKSSNDTIIIVNSCGDAKKDRDILKARLRKIN
;
A
#
# COMPACT_ATOMS: atom_id res chain seq x y z
N VAL A 1 0.26 4.64 -3.55
CA VAL A 1 -0.33 3.29 -3.47
C VAL A 1 -0.57 2.95 -2.01
N GLU A 2 -1.76 2.50 -1.66
CA GLU A 2 -2.16 2.12 -0.31
C GLU A 2 -2.16 0.59 -0.14
N ALA A 3 -2.21 0.12 1.11
CA ALA A 3 -2.28 -1.30 1.43
C ALA A 3 -3.72 -1.81 1.33
N GLY A 4 -3.98 -2.60 0.30
CA GLY A 4 -5.28 -3.23 0.04
C GLY A 4 -5.58 -4.43 0.95
N GLY A 5 -4.64 -4.80 1.82
CA GLY A 5 -4.77 -5.92 2.76
C GLY A 5 -4.71 -7.31 2.13
N PRO A 6 -5.04 -8.35 2.88
CA PRO A 6 -5.06 -9.70 2.37
C PRO A 6 -6.12 -9.88 1.26
N LYS A 7 -5.76 -10.60 0.20
CA LYS A 7 -6.69 -10.91 -0.88
C LYS A 7 -7.94 -11.61 -0.36
N ASN A 8 -9.09 -11.24 -0.89
CA ASN A 8 -10.40 -11.76 -0.47
C ASN A 8 -10.79 -11.44 1.00
N SER A 9 -10.10 -10.51 1.65
CA SER A 9 -10.47 -9.97 2.94
C SER A 9 -11.21 -8.63 2.78
N LYS A 10 -12.04 -8.29 3.78
CA LYS A 10 -12.60 -6.94 3.91
C LYS A 10 -11.67 -6.00 4.68
N LEU A 11 -10.63 -6.56 5.33
CA LEU A 11 -9.65 -5.79 6.08
C LEU A 11 -8.63 -5.18 5.10
N HIS A 12 -8.36 -3.91 5.27
CA HIS A 12 -7.39 -3.15 4.48
C HIS A 12 -6.91 -1.92 5.26
N ALA A 13 -5.84 -1.30 4.83
CA ALA A 13 -5.34 -0.01 5.30
C ALA A 13 -5.26 1.00 4.14
N ALA A 14 -6.37 1.15 3.43
CA ALA A 14 -6.48 1.94 2.21
C ALA A 14 -7.64 2.95 2.28
N PRO A 15 -7.56 3.97 3.17
CA PRO A 15 -8.66 4.90 3.39
C PRO A 15 -9.00 5.75 2.16
N LEU A 16 -8.06 6.05 1.29
CA LEU A 16 -8.32 6.89 0.11
C LEU A 16 -8.92 6.11 -1.06
N THR A 17 -8.71 4.80 -1.14
CA THR A 17 -9.16 3.98 -2.28
C THR A 17 -10.36 3.10 -1.96
N ASN A 18 -10.55 2.72 -0.71
CA ASN A 18 -11.59 1.76 -0.31
C ASN A 18 -12.74 2.38 0.50
N GLY A 19 -13.09 3.64 0.20
CA GLY A 19 -14.35 4.23 0.67
C GLY A 19 -14.39 4.65 2.12
N ALA A 20 -13.25 5.01 2.72
CA ALA A 20 -13.21 5.60 4.05
C ALA A 20 -14.00 6.90 4.12
N LYS A 21 -14.49 7.23 5.30
CA LYS A 21 -15.27 8.43 5.58
C LYS A 21 -14.40 9.50 6.23
N LEU A 22 -14.81 10.75 6.08
CA LEU A 22 -14.20 11.85 6.82
C LEU A 22 -14.42 11.64 8.32
N GLY A 23 -13.34 11.73 9.08
CA GLY A 23 -13.35 11.58 10.53
C GLY A 23 -12.22 12.39 11.17
N ILE A 24 -12.15 12.32 12.51
CA ILE A 24 -11.06 12.93 13.28
C ILE A 24 -10.18 11.82 13.83
N LEU A 25 -8.92 11.85 13.48
CA LEU A 25 -7.92 10.92 13.99
C LEU A 25 -6.67 11.71 14.41
N HIS A 26 -6.21 11.50 15.66
CA HIS A 26 -5.07 12.23 16.23
C HIS A 26 -5.21 13.76 16.12
N GLY A 27 -6.43 14.28 16.31
CA GLY A 27 -6.69 15.72 16.27
C GLY A 27 -6.76 16.34 14.89
N ALA A 28 -6.69 15.55 13.81
CA ALA A 28 -6.76 16.04 12.44
C ALA A 28 -7.95 15.45 11.69
N ALA A 29 -8.60 16.25 10.84
CA ALA A 29 -9.63 15.80 9.93
C ALA A 29 -8.98 15.09 8.74
N ALA A 30 -9.36 13.84 8.49
CA ALA A 30 -8.82 13.01 7.42
C ALA A 30 -9.81 11.93 6.99
N TYR A 31 -9.54 11.25 5.90
CA TYR A 31 -10.22 9.99 5.58
C TYR A 31 -9.74 8.88 6.53
N VAL A 32 -10.69 8.22 7.18
CA VAL A 32 -10.44 7.20 8.20
C VAL A 32 -11.26 5.95 7.90
N CYS A 33 -10.64 4.78 7.99
CA CYS A 33 -11.33 3.50 7.96
C CYS A 33 -12.19 3.38 9.23
N GLN A 34 -13.49 3.65 9.12
CA GLN A 34 -14.43 3.67 10.24
C GLN A 34 -15.78 3.08 9.84
N ASN A 35 -16.52 2.60 10.85
CA ASN A 35 -17.87 2.10 10.68
C ASN A 35 -18.90 3.25 10.62
N ASN A 36 -20.18 2.92 10.63
CA ASN A 36 -21.26 3.93 10.54
C ASN A 36 -21.42 4.75 11.82
N GLU A 37 -20.96 4.23 12.95
CA GLU A 37 -20.96 4.92 14.24
C GLU A 37 -19.70 5.78 14.48
N GLY A 38 -18.79 5.83 13.50
CA GLY A 38 -17.54 6.60 13.60
C GLY A 38 -16.43 5.88 14.38
N GLN A 39 -16.62 4.60 14.73
CA GLN A 39 -15.58 3.81 15.36
C GLN A 39 -14.56 3.34 14.32
N ILE A 40 -13.27 3.39 14.67
CA ILE A 40 -12.18 2.97 13.79
C ILE A 40 -12.30 1.46 13.53
N ASN A 41 -12.29 1.08 12.27
CA ASN A 41 -12.25 -0.32 11.87
C ASN A 41 -10.87 -0.93 12.12
N GLU A 42 -10.85 -2.23 12.38
CA GLU A 42 -9.63 -3.00 12.30
C GLU A 42 -9.05 -2.92 10.89
N THR A 43 -7.75 -2.74 10.79
CA THR A 43 -7.00 -2.72 9.52
C THR A 43 -6.12 -3.94 9.39
N ALA A 44 -5.65 -4.23 8.19
CA ALA A 44 -4.67 -5.27 7.94
C ALA A 44 -3.78 -4.91 6.77
N SER A 45 -2.48 -5.10 6.97
CA SER A 45 -1.46 -5.06 5.93
C SER A 45 -0.31 -5.96 6.32
N ILE A 46 0.30 -6.62 5.34
CA ILE A 46 1.58 -7.32 5.54
C ILE A 46 2.72 -6.34 5.88
N SER A 47 2.59 -5.09 5.49
CA SER A 47 3.52 -4.01 5.79
C SER A 47 3.11 -3.28 7.05
N ALA A 48 3.90 -3.42 8.12
CA ALA A 48 3.63 -2.74 9.39
C ALA A 48 3.58 -1.21 9.26
N GLY A 49 4.38 -0.63 8.35
CA GLY A 49 4.40 0.81 8.12
C GLY A 49 3.19 1.34 7.36
N LEU A 50 2.41 0.46 6.71
CA LEU A 50 1.18 0.82 6.00
C LEU A 50 -0.09 0.39 6.74
N ASP A 51 0.02 -0.41 7.81
CA ASP A 51 -1.12 -0.91 8.58
C ASP A 51 -1.63 0.17 9.54
N TYR A 52 -2.42 1.10 8.99
CA TYR A 52 -2.92 2.26 9.71
C TYR A 52 -4.28 2.69 9.15
N PRO A 53 -5.27 3.01 9.99
CA PRO A 53 -6.65 3.27 9.56
C PRO A 53 -6.87 4.65 8.93
N GLY A 54 -5.92 5.55 8.99
CA GLY A 54 -6.04 6.93 8.50
C GLY A 54 -4.92 7.32 7.55
N VAL A 55 -4.96 8.56 7.12
CA VAL A 55 -3.96 9.14 6.22
C VAL A 55 -3.78 10.62 6.52
N SER A 56 -2.65 11.19 6.15
CA SER A 56 -2.42 12.62 6.34
C SER A 56 -3.47 13.48 5.64
N PRO A 57 -3.94 14.59 6.27
CA PRO A 57 -4.82 15.57 5.62
C PRO A 57 -4.30 16.10 4.29
N ILE A 58 -2.99 16.15 4.10
CA ILE A 58 -2.37 16.54 2.82
C ILE A 58 -2.77 15.56 1.71
N HIS A 59 -2.76 14.25 1.97
CA HIS A 59 -3.18 13.26 0.99
C HIS A 59 -4.69 13.33 0.72
N CYS A 60 -5.51 13.65 1.73
CA CYS A 60 -6.94 13.91 1.54
C CYS A 60 -7.14 15.08 0.56
N PHE A 61 -6.46 16.19 0.79
CA PHE A 61 -6.51 17.37 -0.08
C PHE A 61 -6.06 17.06 -1.51
N LEU A 62 -4.95 16.33 -1.69
CA LEU A 62 -4.44 15.97 -3.01
C LEU A 62 -5.42 15.03 -3.76
N LYS A 63 -6.12 14.17 -3.05
CA LYS A 63 -7.19 13.34 -3.62
C LYS A 63 -8.38 14.18 -4.05
N ASP A 64 -8.92 15.02 -3.16
CA ASP A 64 -10.14 15.79 -3.39
C ASP A 64 -9.95 16.83 -4.51
N THR A 65 -8.77 17.42 -4.58
CA THR A 65 -8.39 18.34 -5.66
C THR A 65 -7.95 17.62 -6.94
N LYS A 66 -7.97 16.28 -6.97
CA LYS A 66 -7.54 15.45 -8.12
C LYS A 66 -6.10 15.70 -8.58
N ARG A 67 -5.25 16.22 -7.71
CA ARG A 67 -3.82 16.44 -8.00
C ARG A 67 -2.99 15.17 -7.91
N ALA A 68 -3.48 14.15 -7.19
CA ALA A 68 -2.88 12.84 -7.10
C ALA A 68 -3.93 11.74 -7.30
N ARG A 69 -3.54 10.68 -7.98
CA ARG A 69 -4.33 9.45 -8.10
C ARG A 69 -3.89 8.46 -7.03
N TYR A 70 -4.84 7.89 -6.33
CA TYR A 70 -4.60 6.87 -5.31
C TYR A 70 -5.07 5.52 -5.82
N THR A 71 -4.29 4.49 -5.54
CA THR A 71 -4.56 3.09 -5.86
C THR A 71 -4.19 2.24 -4.66
N SER A 72 -4.61 0.98 -4.64
CA SER A 72 -4.20 0.03 -3.62
C SER A 72 -3.61 -1.24 -4.26
N ALA A 73 -2.72 -1.88 -3.53
CA ALA A 73 -2.17 -3.18 -3.84
C ALA A 73 -2.43 -4.14 -2.68
N THR A 74 -2.76 -5.40 -2.99
CA THR A 74 -2.95 -6.42 -1.96
C THR A 74 -1.61 -6.89 -1.39
N ASP A 75 -1.65 -7.57 -0.24
CA ASP A 75 -0.48 -8.22 0.35
C ASP A 75 0.21 -9.17 -0.64
N GLU A 76 -0.57 -9.90 -1.44
CA GLU A 76 -0.04 -10.81 -2.47
C GLU A 76 0.63 -10.06 -3.61
N ASP A 77 0.03 -8.95 -4.07
CA ASP A 77 0.62 -8.09 -5.11
C ASP A 77 1.98 -7.55 -4.64
N ALA A 78 2.06 -7.08 -3.39
CA ALA A 78 3.28 -6.57 -2.79
C ALA A 78 4.36 -7.66 -2.67
N LEU A 79 4.00 -8.88 -2.23
CA LEU A 79 4.94 -10.00 -2.15
C LEU A 79 5.44 -10.45 -3.53
N ASN A 80 4.57 -10.48 -4.53
CA ASN A 80 4.96 -10.81 -5.90
C ASN A 80 5.90 -9.75 -6.48
N ALA A 81 5.61 -8.48 -6.24
CA ALA A 81 6.48 -7.37 -6.64
C ALA A 81 7.84 -7.45 -5.93
N TYR A 82 7.87 -7.70 -4.62
CA TYR A 82 9.11 -7.95 -3.88
C TYR A 82 9.97 -9.04 -4.53
N LYS A 83 9.37 -10.21 -4.81
CA LYS A 83 10.08 -11.33 -5.46
C LYS A 83 10.65 -10.95 -6.81
N LEU A 84 9.85 -10.27 -7.63
CA LEU A 84 10.25 -9.88 -8.99
C LEU A 84 11.42 -8.89 -8.95
N VAL A 85 11.31 -7.83 -8.14
CA VAL A 85 12.35 -6.80 -7.99
C VAL A 85 13.63 -7.41 -7.44
N THR A 86 13.54 -8.24 -6.39
CA THR A 86 14.71 -8.92 -5.83
C THR A 86 15.39 -9.82 -6.86
N LYS A 87 14.61 -10.52 -7.68
CA LYS A 87 15.13 -11.43 -8.72
C LYS A 87 15.83 -10.66 -9.85
N LEU A 88 15.22 -9.59 -10.34
CA LEU A 88 15.69 -8.86 -11.52
C LEU A 88 16.73 -7.82 -11.17
N GLU A 89 16.49 -7.01 -10.16
CA GLU A 89 17.30 -5.84 -9.82
C GLU A 89 18.34 -6.12 -8.71
N LYS A 90 18.27 -7.30 -8.07
CA LYS A 90 19.16 -7.70 -6.94
C LYS A 90 19.11 -6.76 -5.74
N ILE A 91 18.01 -6.03 -5.59
CA ILE A 91 17.73 -5.20 -4.41
C ILE A 91 16.61 -5.84 -3.58
N ASN A 92 16.61 -5.59 -2.28
CA ASN A 92 15.60 -6.10 -1.34
C ASN A 92 14.79 -4.92 -0.78
N PRO A 93 13.75 -4.45 -1.48
CA PRO A 93 12.91 -3.38 -0.97
C PRO A 93 12.13 -3.83 0.27
N SER A 94 11.81 -2.92 1.18
CA SER A 94 10.86 -3.24 2.26
C SER A 94 9.45 -3.47 1.71
N LEU A 95 8.54 -3.95 2.55
CA LEU A 95 7.16 -4.24 2.12
C LEU A 95 6.38 -2.97 1.77
N GLU A 96 6.73 -1.82 2.34
CA GLU A 96 6.11 -0.54 2.00
C GLU A 96 6.29 -0.20 0.50
N PRO A 97 7.52 -0.02 -0.02
CA PRO A 97 7.71 0.27 -1.44
C PRO A 97 7.32 -0.90 -2.34
N SER A 98 7.23 -2.13 -1.83
CA SER A 98 6.75 -3.28 -2.61
C SER A 98 5.32 -3.08 -3.10
N HIS A 99 4.46 -2.34 -2.36
CA HIS A 99 3.14 -1.94 -2.84
C HIS A 99 3.23 -0.97 -4.03
N ALA A 100 4.18 -0.03 -3.98
CA ALA A 100 4.40 0.90 -5.09
C ALA A 100 4.98 0.19 -6.32
N PHE A 101 5.90 -0.75 -6.13
CA PHE A 101 6.41 -1.60 -7.22
C PHE A 101 5.29 -2.45 -7.86
N ALA A 102 4.35 -2.96 -7.05
CA ALA A 102 3.20 -3.71 -7.59
C ALA A 102 2.36 -2.85 -8.56
N GLU A 103 2.11 -1.59 -8.22
CA GLU A 103 1.41 -0.68 -9.13
C GLU A 103 2.25 -0.34 -10.36
N ALA A 104 3.55 -0.09 -10.20
CA ALA A 104 4.45 0.17 -11.33
C ALA A 104 4.45 -0.99 -12.33
N ILE A 105 4.53 -2.23 -11.85
CA ILE A 105 4.45 -3.45 -12.68
C ILE A 105 3.10 -3.53 -13.44
N LYS A 106 2.02 -3.08 -12.82
CA LYS A 106 0.67 -3.08 -13.40
C LYS A 106 0.51 -2.02 -14.50
N ILE A 107 1.11 -0.85 -14.33
CA ILE A 107 0.94 0.28 -15.27
C ILE A 107 1.98 0.29 -16.38
N ALA A 108 3.21 -0.16 -16.14
CA ALA A 108 4.30 -0.11 -17.10
C ALA A 108 3.94 -0.74 -18.47
N PRO A 109 3.33 -1.94 -18.54
CA PRO A 109 2.96 -2.55 -19.82
C PRO A 109 1.91 -1.77 -20.64
N LYS A 110 1.23 -0.82 -20.00
CA LYS A 110 0.18 0.02 -20.62
C LYS A 110 0.68 1.42 -20.96
N SER A 111 1.92 1.71 -20.62
CA SER A 111 2.58 3.00 -20.86
C SER A 111 3.35 2.96 -22.18
N SER A 112 3.60 4.12 -22.77
CA SER A 112 4.47 4.21 -23.95
C SER A 112 5.94 3.91 -23.57
N ASN A 113 6.75 3.53 -24.55
CA ASN A 113 8.16 3.21 -24.34
C ASN A 113 8.98 4.41 -23.81
N ASP A 114 8.52 5.63 -24.06
CA ASP A 114 9.19 6.85 -23.60
C ASP A 114 8.73 7.28 -22.20
N THR A 115 7.82 6.53 -21.56
CA THR A 115 7.32 6.85 -20.23
C THR A 115 8.38 6.55 -19.17
N ILE A 116 8.67 7.54 -18.34
CA ILE A 116 9.53 7.38 -17.15
C ILE A 116 8.65 7.18 -15.93
N ILE A 117 8.82 6.06 -15.24
CA ILE A 117 8.13 5.75 -13.99
C ILE A 117 9.14 5.81 -12.85
N ILE A 118 8.94 6.74 -11.91
CA ILE A 118 9.78 6.86 -10.72
C ILE A 118 9.06 6.21 -9.54
N VAL A 119 9.72 5.23 -8.91
CA VAL A 119 9.23 4.58 -7.68
C VAL A 119 10.12 5.01 -6.52
N ASN A 120 9.51 5.57 -5.48
CA ASN A 120 10.22 5.85 -4.24
C ASN A 120 10.43 4.55 -3.45
N SER A 121 11.63 3.99 -3.52
CA SER A 121 12.01 2.78 -2.77
C SER A 121 12.56 3.17 -1.41
N CYS A 122 11.67 3.50 -0.48
CA CYS A 122 12.00 3.83 0.90
C CYS A 122 12.10 2.55 1.76
N GLY A 123 13.13 2.45 2.58
CA GLY A 123 13.31 1.36 3.52
C GLY A 123 13.97 0.11 2.94
N ASP A 124 14.36 -0.77 3.84
CA ASP A 124 15.16 -1.97 3.63
C ASP A 124 14.40 -3.18 4.19
N ALA A 125 14.42 -4.30 3.48
CA ALA A 125 13.73 -5.54 3.85
C ALA A 125 14.25 -6.20 5.13
N LYS A 126 15.32 -5.71 5.75
CA LYS A 126 15.87 -6.32 6.99
C LYS A 126 14.83 -6.38 8.10
N LYS A 127 14.01 -5.33 8.25
CA LYS A 127 12.94 -5.27 9.26
C LYS A 127 11.81 -6.27 8.97
N ASP A 128 11.61 -6.61 7.69
CA ASP A 128 10.52 -7.48 7.22
C ASP A 128 10.93 -8.96 7.10
N ARG A 129 12.18 -9.28 7.51
CA ARG A 129 12.81 -10.60 7.29
C ARG A 129 11.97 -11.78 7.74
N ASP A 130 11.37 -11.68 8.93
CA ASP A 130 10.62 -12.81 9.50
C ASP A 130 9.25 -12.97 8.83
N ILE A 131 8.60 -11.86 8.51
CA ILE A 131 7.35 -11.85 7.73
C ILE A 131 7.61 -12.44 6.34
N LEU A 132 8.66 -11.98 5.66
CA LEU A 132 9.03 -12.48 4.34
C LEU A 132 9.33 -13.97 4.36
N LYS A 133 10.12 -14.47 5.35
CA LYS A 133 10.38 -15.90 5.49
C LYS A 133 9.11 -16.72 5.68
N ALA A 134 8.20 -16.26 6.54
CA ALA A 134 6.95 -16.96 6.83
C ALA A 134 6.01 -17.00 5.63
N ARG A 135 5.91 -15.91 4.89
CA ARG A 135 4.99 -15.78 3.75
C ARG A 135 5.53 -16.37 2.46
N LEU A 136 6.83 -16.23 2.19
CA LEU A 136 7.44 -16.78 0.97
C LEU A 136 7.50 -18.31 0.97
N ARG A 137 7.57 -18.96 2.15
CA ARG A 137 7.49 -20.43 2.27
C ARG A 137 6.10 -21.00 1.96
N LYS A 138 5.04 -20.22 2.10
CA LYS A 138 3.65 -20.65 1.84
C LYS A 138 3.24 -20.53 0.37
N ILE A 139 4.05 -19.90 -0.44
CA ILE A 139 3.73 -19.60 -1.87
C ILE A 139 4.55 -20.52 -2.81
N ASN A 140 5.48 -21.33 -2.28
CA ASN A 140 6.14 -22.42 -2.98
C ASN A 140 5.40 -23.72 -2.65
#